data_55fcee5e8bd4aeae2de10f1081a123b1
#
_entry.id   55fcee5e8bd4aeae2de10f1081a123b1
#
_cell.length_a   1.000
_cell.length_b   1.000
_cell.length_c   1.000
_cell.angle_alpha   90.00
_cell.angle_beta   90.00
_cell.angle_gamma   90.00
#
_symmetry.space_group_name_H-M   'P 1'
#
loop_
_entity.id
_entity.type
_entity.pdbx_description
1 polymer ?
#
loop_
_entity_poly.entity_id
_entity_poly.type
_entity_poly.pdbx_seq_one_letter_code
_entity_poly.pdbx_strand_id
1 'polypeptide(L)'
;MDAAPCGVSGLHQSKRLLQLGVAGRECYHCKQWIEEGEAHDCWTTTEAALTRDLSEDLQDAWERLREAAASFGDQRIYASHKSIMFSRKSCYFFVRPKKNFLEVCVFLGRALKAPQVRRVVRSSKSKVVHIIHIRHRDEVEAPVTDWLQEAYELSEALASKAGTRRATPKAKPGPKKKKPKTARKTVAARKSKRR
;
A
#
# COMPACT_ATOMS: atom_id res chain seq x y z
N MET A 1 57.35 -17.84 -37.09
CA MET A 1 56.56 -17.49 -38.30
C MET A 1 55.09 -17.55 -37.82
N ASP A 2 54.31 -16.64 -37.66
CA ASP A 2 54.18 -15.25 -37.82
C ASP A 2 52.87 -14.89 -37.11
N ALA A 3 52.94 -13.85 -36.36
CA ALA A 3 52.15 -12.63 -36.36
C ALA A 3 50.75 -12.70 -35.70
N ALA A 4 50.67 -12.03 -34.58
CA ALA A 4 49.45 -11.37 -34.15
C ALA A 4 49.12 -10.18 -35.08
N PRO A 5 47.85 -9.73 -35.10
CA PRO A 5 47.63 -8.31 -34.80
C PRO A 5 46.43 -8.07 -33.87
N CYS A 6 46.64 -7.20 -32.91
CA CYS A 6 46.04 -5.87 -32.75
C CYS A 6 44.51 -5.80 -32.79
N GLY A 7 43.85 -5.63 -31.66
CA GLY A 7 43.41 -4.35 -31.10
C GLY A 7 42.39 -3.63 -31.96
N VAL A 8 41.12 -3.68 -31.56
CA VAL A 8 40.14 -2.65 -31.88
C VAL A 8 39.38 -2.26 -30.62
N SER A 9 39.73 -1.12 -30.14
CA SER A 9 38.96 -0.34 -29.18
C SER A 9 37.57 -0.06 -29.75
N GLY A 10 36.56 -0.78 -29.27
CA GLY A 10 35.17 -0.47 -29.54
C GLY A 10 34.71 0.72 -28.70
N LEU A 11 34.66 1.85 -29.33
CA LEU A 11 34.04 3.07 -28.86
C LEU A 11 32.63 2.79 -28.33
N HIS A 12 32.47 2.96 -27.05
CA HIS A 12 31.16 3.01 -26.39
C HIS A 12 30.47 4.30 -26.82
N GLN A 13 29.86 4.28 -27.99
CA GLN A 13 28.96 5.35 -28.42
C GLN A 13 27.69 5.26 -27.60
N SER A 14 27.64 6.07 -26.53
CA SER A 14 26.40 6.50 -25.91
C SER A 14 25.51 7.14 -26.97
N LYS A 15 24.62 6.37 -27.54
CA LYS A 15 23.50 6.90 -28.32
C LYS A 15 22.55 7.61 -27.34
N ARG A 16 22.81 8.88 -27.10
CA ARG A 16 21.80 9.83 -26.69
C ARG A 16 20.81 9.95 -27.85
N LEU A 17 19.84 9.07 -27.89
CA LEU A 17 18.63 9.29 -28.66
C LEU A 17 17.96 10.54 -28.07
N LEU A 18 17.90 11.59 -28.86
CA LEU A 18 17.04 12.74 -28.67
C LEU A 18 15.60 12.20 -28.57
N GLN A 19 15.11 12.00 -27.35
CA GLN A 19 13.72 11.70 -27.11
C GLN A 19 12.93 12.96 -27.40
N LEU A 20 12.29 12.99 -28.55
CA LEU A 20 11.15 13.85 -28.85
C LEU A 20 10.16 13.60 -27.71
N GLY A 21 9.75 14.67 -27.02
CA GLY A 21 8.98 14.62 -25.78
C GLY A 21 7.70 13.81 -25.91
N VAL A 22 7.79 12.53 -25.61
CA VAL A 22 6.62 11.68 -25.39
C VAL A 22 6.06 12.07 -24.03
N ALA A 23 4.81 12.53 -24.04
CA ALA A 23 4.10 12.81 -22.79
C ALA A 23 4.03 11.53 -21.93
N GLY A 24 4.42 11.63 -20.69
CA GLY A 24 4.48 10.49 -19.79
C GLY A 24 4.69 10.95 -18.34
N ARG A 25 4.73 10.00 -17.43
CA ARG A 25 4.95 10.27 -16.00
C ARG A 25 5.87 9.24 -15.37
N GLU A 26 6.63 9.65 -14.37
CA GLU A 26 7.34 8.71 -13.51
C GLU A 26 6.37 8.02 -12.55
N CYS A 27 6.45 6.69 -12.45
CA CYS A 27 5.67 5.92 -11.49
C CYS A 27 6.15 6.24 -10.07
N TYR A 28 5.25 6.67 -9.21
CA TYR A 28 5.55 6.95 -7.81
C TYR A 28 6.13 5.74 -7.07
N HIS A 29 5.68 4.52 -7.40
CA HIS A 29 6.06 3.29 -6.70
C HIS A 29 7.37 2.68 -7.19
N CYS A 30 7.51 2.48 -8.51
CA CYS A 30 8.67 1.78 -9.09
C CYS A 30 9.69 2.70 -9.76
N LYS A 31 9.39 4.01 -9.86
CA LYS A 31 10.25 5.02 -10.48
C LYS A 31 10.55 4.80 -11.96
N GLN A 32 9.79 3.94 -12.63
CA GLN A 32 9.85 3.78 -14.07
C GLN A 32 9.09 4.89 -14.78
N TRP A 33 9.60 5.29 -15.93
CA TRP A 33 8.88 6.19 -16.84
C TRP A 33 7.75 5.42 -17.53
N ILE A 34 6.55 5.97 -17.53
CA ILE A 34 5.35 5.41 -18.15
C ILE A 34 4.91 6.39 -19.23
N GLU A 35 4.77 5.91 -20.45
CA GLU A 35 4.25 6.71 -21.55
C GLU A 35 2.76 6.97 -21.38
N GLU A 36 2.26 8.06 -21.99
CA GLU A 36 0.85 8.41 -21.92
C GLU A 36 -0.01 7.35 -22.65
N GLY A 37 -0.97 6.78 -21.90
CA GLY A 37 -1.81 5.68 -22.41
C GLY A 37 -1.24 4.27 -22.21
N GLU A 38 -0.01 4.13 -21.71
CA GLU A 38 0.58 2.83 -21.40
C GLU A 38 -0.06 2.24 -20.13
N ALA A 39 -0.52 0.98 -20.23
CA ALA A 39 -0.96 0.21 -19.08
C ALA A 39 0.28 -0.20 -18.26
N HIS A 40 0.45 0.41 -17.09
CA HIS A 40 1.60 0.15 -16.23
C HIS A 40 1.21 -0.73 -15.04
N ASP A 41 1.81 -1.91 -14.98
CA ASP A 41 1.83 -2.75 -13.79
C ASP A 41 3.13 -2.51 -13.01
N CYS A 42 3.04 -1.72 -11.94
CA CYS A 42 4.21 -1.35 -11.15
C CYS A 42 4.64 -2.40 -10.12
N TRP A 43 4.28 -3.65 -10.32
CA TRP A 43 4.70 -4.76 -9.50
C TRP A 43 6.19 -5.04 -9.73
N THR A 44 7.03 -4.54 -8.83
CA THR A 44 8.49 -4.74 -8.90
C THR A 44 8.92 -6.12 -8.42
N THR A 45 7.98 -6.95 -7.96
CA THR A 45 8.25 -8.28 -7.41
C THR A 45 7.06 -9.22 -7.65
N THR A 46 7.31 -10.51 -7.53
CA THR A 46 6.31 -11.56 -7.62
C THR A 46 6.13 -12.26 -6.29
N GLU A 47 5.01 -12.95 -6.10
CA GLU A 47 4.76 -13.83 -4.95
C GLU A 47 5.89 -14.85 -4.80
N ALA A 48 6.24 -15.55 -5.89
CA ALA A 48 7.31 -16.53 -5.92
C ALA A 48 8.68 -15.95 -5.54
N ALA A 49 8.99 -14.72 -5.94
CA ALA A 49 10.24 -14.07 -5.57
C ALA A 49 10.29 -13.74 -4.06
N LEU A 50 9.14 -13.41 -3.45
CA LEU A 50 9.07 -13.09 -2.03
C LEU A 50 9.07 -14.34 -1.13
N THR A 51 8.65 -15.50 -1.64
CA THR A 51 8.55 -16.75 -0.87
C THR A 51 9.69 -17.72 -1.13
N ARG A 52 10.52 -17.48 -2.15
CA ARG A 52 11.59 -18.39 -2.61
C ARG A 52 12.58 -18.77 -1.49
N ASP A 53 12.96 -17.82 -0.65
CA ASP A 53 14.00 -17.99 0.35
C ASP A 53 13.42 -18.30 1.76
N LEU A 54 12.16 -18.72 1.84
CA LEU A 54 11.53 -19.20 3.08
C LEU A 54 12.05 -20.60 3.42
N SER A 55 12.12 -20.91 4.73
CA SER A 55 12.32 -22.28 5.20
C SER A 55 11.10 -23.14 4.84
N GLU A 56 11.25 -24.45 4.86
CA GLU A 56 10.20 -25.43 4.57
C GLU A 56 8.97 -25.17 5.45
N ASP A 57 9.13 -25.06 6.76
CA ASP A 57 8.04 -24.74 7.70
C ASP A 57 7.28 -23.45 7.34
N LEU A 58 8.00 -22.44 6.87
CA LEU A 58 7.40 -21.17 6.47
C LEU A 58 6.74 -21.23 5.10
N GLN A 59 7.22 -22.09 4.20
CA GLN A 59 6.56 -22.37 2.93
C GLN A 59 5.25 -23.11 3.16
N ASP A 60 5.23 -24.14 4.00
CA ASP A 60 4.03 -24.86 4.40
C ASP A 60 2.99 -23.92 5.06
N ALA A 61 3.46 -23.04 5.95
CA ALA A 61 2.61 -22.04 6.59
C ALA A 61 2.05 -21.02 5.57
N TRP A 62 2.85 -20.64 4.58
CA TRP A 62 2.45 -19.77 3.50
C TRP A 62 1.38 -20.41 2.63
N GLU A 63 1.58 -21.66 2.20
CA GLU A 63 0.63 -22.40 1.38
C GLU A 63 -0.70 -22.60 2.12
N ARG A 64 -0.65 -22.97 3.39
CA ARG A 64 -1.85 -23.10 4.23
C ARG A 64 -2.62 -21.78 4.36
N LEU A 65 -1.91 -20.67 4.53
CA LEU A 65 -2.51 -19.34 4.62
C LEU A 65 -3.20 -18.96 3.29
N ARG A 66 -2.56 -19.29 2.17
CA ARG A 66 -3.07 -19.04 0.83
C ARG A 66 -4.30 -19.90 0.52
N GLU A 67 -4.28 -21.18 0.91
CA GLU A 67 -5.44 -22.08 0.80
C GLU A 67 -6.63 -21.57 1.63
N ALA A 68 -6.39 -21.21 2.89
CA ALA A 68 -7.42 -20.63 3.76
C ALA A 68 -8.03 -19.37 3.14
N ALA A 69 -7.20 -18.48 2.61
CA ALA A 69 -7.69 -17.30 1.93
C ALA A 69 -8.49 -17.62 0.66
N ALA A 70 -8.04 -18.60 -0.14
CA ALA A 70 -8.73 -19.02 -1.36
C ALA A 70 -10.14 -19.57 -1.08
N SER A 71 -10.37 -20.19 0.07
CA SER A 71 -11.68 -20.74 0.47
C SER A 71 -12.74 -19.66 0.72
N PHE A 72 -12.37 -18.39 0.93
CA PHE A 72 -13.32 -17.31 1.20
C PHE A 72 -14.05 -16.81 -0.05
N GLY A 73 -13.56 -17.12 -1.26
CA GLY A 73 -14.15 -16.73 -2.54
C GLY A 73 -13.26 -15.78 -3.36
N ASP A 74 -13.89 -15.03 -4.27
CA ASP A 74 -13.20 -14.18 -5.23
C ASP A 74 -12.32 -13.13 -4.57
N GLN A 75 -11.05 -13.11 -4.96
CA GLN A 75 -10.06 -12.19 -4.46
C GLN A 75 -8.93 -11.96 -5.47
N ARG A 76 -8.21 -10.89 -5.31
CA ARG A 76 -6.98 -10.60 -6.02
C ARG A 76 -5.80 -10.75 -5.07
N ILE A 77 -4.83 -11.59 -5.46
CA ILE A 77 -3.55 -11.74 -4.77
C ILE A 77 -2.48 -11.10 -5.64
N TYR A 78 -1.64 -10.26 -5.05
CA TYR A 78 -0.57 -9.59 -5.77
C TYR A 78 0.59 -9.20 -4.84
N ALA A 79 1.80 -9.25 -5.37
CA ALA A 79 2.98 -8.80 -4.65
C ALA A 79 3.22 -7.30 -4.84
N SER A 80 3.69 -6.62 -3.80
CA SER A 80 4.05 -5.22 -3.83
C SER A 80 5.24 -4.98 -2.90
N HIS A 81 6.39 -4.61 -3.44
CA HIS A 81 7.65 -4.45 -2.71
C HIS A 81 8.03 -5.69 -1.89
N LYS A 82 7.77 -5.67 -0.59
CA LYS A 82 8.11 -6.73 0.38
C LYS A 82 6.87 -7.40 0.98
N SER A 83 5.71 -7.23 0.36
CA SER A 83 4.43 -7.69 0.88
C SER A 83 3.62 -8.40 -0.20
N ILE A 84 2.90 -9.44 0.18
CA ILE A 84 1.89 -10.09 -0.65
C ILE A 84 0.53 -9.65 -0.13
N MET A 85 -0.24 -9.02 -1.00
CA MET A 85 -1.50 -8.37 -0.67
C MET A 85 -2.67 -9.24 -1.08
N PHE A 86 -3.65 -9.37 -0.21
CA PHE A 86 -4.91 -10.06 -0.45
C PHE A 86 -6.05 -9.04 -0.45
N SER A 87 -6.74 -8.91 -1.57
CA SER A 87 -7.75 -7.88 -1.78
C SER A 87 -9.00 -8.45 -2.43
N ARG A 88 -10.17 -8.06 -1.95
CA ARG A 88 -11.46 -8.24 -2.62
C ARG A 88 -11.89 -6.89 -3.24
N LYS A 89 -12.59 -6.07 -2.50
CA LYS A 89 -12.90 -4.66 -2.86
C LYS A 89 -11.85 -3.70 -2.31
N SER A 90 -11.20 -4.07 -1.23
CA SER A 90 -10.04 -3.40 -0.64
C SER A 90 -9.13 -4.46 -0.04
N CYS A 91 -7.88 -4.10 0.24
CA CYS A 91 -6.98 -5.00 0.96
C CYS A 91 -7.58 -5.33 2.34
N TYR A 92 -7.69 -6.64 2.65
CA TYR A 92 -8.23 -7.13 3.90
C TYR A 92 -7.16 -7.78 4.79
N PHE A 93 -6.08 -8.31 4.20
CA PHE A 93 -4.83 -8.58 4.88
C PHE A 93 -3.67 -8.55 3.90
N PHE A 94 -2.46 -8.52 4.43
CA PHE A 94 -1.23 -8.73 3.66
C PHE A 94 -0.20 -9.45 4.50
N VAL A 95 0.72 -10.11 3.81
CA VAL A 95 1.81 -10.88 4.42
C VAL A 95 3.14 -10.28 4.02
N ARG A 96 4.05 -10.14 4.98
CA ARG A 96 5.45 -9.81 4.76
C ARG A 96 6.30 -11.00 5.15
N PRO A 97 6.82 -11.75 4.19
CA PRO A 97 7.77 -12.81 4.47
C PRO A 97 9.03 -12.26 5.16
N LYS A 98 9.41 -12.84 6.26
CA LYS A 98 10.64 -12.57 7.00
C LYS A 98 11.44 -13.85 7.11
N LYS A 99 12.72 -13.74 7.43
CA LYS A 99 13.62 -14.91 7.53
C LYS A 99 13.08 -16.00 8.49
N ASN A 100 12.45 -15.61 9.61
CA ASN A 100 12.09 -16.54 10.69
C ASN A 100 10.58 -16.58 10.98
N PHE A 101 9.74 -15.85 10.25
CA PHE A 101 8.30 -15.83 10.43
C PHE A 101 7.62 -15.11 9.25
N LEU A 102 6.33 -15.38 9.08
CA LEU A 102 5.45 -14.59 8.24
C LEU A 102 4.78 -13.51 9.11
N GLU A 103 5.01 -12.24 8.77
CA GLU A 103 4.30 -11.13 9.42
C GLU A 103 2.97 -10.92 8.71
N VAL A 104 1.88 -11.38 9.31
CA VAL A 104 0.53 -11.26 8.79
C VAL A 104 -0.15 -10.04 9.38
N CYS A 105 -0.61 -9.13 8.54
CA CYS A 105 -1.27 -7.89 8.93
C CYS A 105 -2.74 -7.91 8.51
N VAL A 106 -3.64 -8.15 9.46
CA VAL A 106 -5.09 -8.32 9.23
C VAL A 106 -5.82 -7.03 9.56
N PHE A 107 -6.74 -6.60 8.69
CA PHE A 107 -7.56 -5.40 8.87
C PHE A 107 -8.95 -5.76 9.40
N LEU A 108 -9.22 -5.45 10.67
CA LEU A 108 -10.52 -5.68 11.30
C LEU A 108 -11.21 -4.37 11.70
N GLY A 109 -12.50 -4.42 11.94
CA GLY A 109 -13.30 -3.28 12.41
C GLY A 109 -13.15 -3.00 13.91
N ARG A 110 -12.59 -3.94 14.67
CA ARG A 110 -12.44 -3.92 16.14
C ARG A 110 -11.01 -4.23 16.55
N ALA A 111 -10.63 -3.85 17.75
CA ALA A 111 -9.35 -4.24 18.33
C ALA A 111 -9.48 -5.62 19.00
N LEU A 112 -8.56 -6.53 18.68
CA LEU A 112 -8.45 -7.85 19.28
C LEU A 112 -7.45 -7.83 20.43
N LYS A 113 -7.77 -8.57 21.48
CA LYS A 113 -6.84 -8.91 22.58
C LYS A 113 -6.69 -10.42 22.58
N ALA A 114 -5.70 -10.94 21.88
CA ALA A 114 -5.41 -12.36 21.80
C ALA A 114 -3.89 -12.60 21.83
N PRO A 115 -3.42 -13.73 22.36
CA PRO A 115 -1.98 -14.01 22.52
C PRO A 115 -1.23 -14.07 21.19
N GLN A 116 -1.92 -14.43 20.08
CA GLN A 116 -1.36 -14.46 18.73
C GLN A 116 -1.09 -13.07 18.18
N VAL A 117 -1.78 -12.04 18.68
CA VAL A 117 -1.67 -10.66 18.20
C VAL A 117 -0.49 -9.97 18.91
N ARG A 118 0.56 -9.68 18.14
CA ARG A 118 1.76 -8.99 18.64
C ARG A 118 1.57 -7.51 18.81
N ARG A 119 0.81 -6.91 17.89
CA ARG A 119 0.59 -5.47 17.88
C ARG A 119 -0.75 -5.12 17.24
N VAL A 120 -1.39 -4.08 17.77
CA VAL A 120 -2.62 -3.52 17.23
C VAL A 120 -2.36 -2.04 16.91
N VAL A 121 -2.69 -1.62 15.68
CA VAL A 121 -2.48 -0.25 15.20
C VAL A 121 -3.74 0.24 14.52
N ARG A 122 -4.22 1.42 14.88
CA ARG A 122 -5.36 2.03 14.19
C ARG A 122 -4.94 2.55 12.83
N SER A 123 -5.51 2.00 11.75
CA SER A 123 -5.20 2.39 10.37
C SER A 123 -6.14 3.50 9.87
N SER A 124 -7.41 3.46 10.26
CA SER A 124 -8.41 4.46 9.87
C SER A 124 -9.53 4.55 10.90
N LYS A 125 -10.58 5.35 10.62
CA LYS A 125 -11.78 5.42 11.47
C LYS A 125 -12.51 4.08 11.60
N SER A 126 -12.45 3.24 10.55
CA SER A 126 -13.19 1.98 10.44
C SER A 126 -12.31 0.74 10.40
N LYS A 127 -10.97 0.86 10.40
CA LYS A 127 -10.06 -0.27 10.30
C LYS A 127 -8.94 -0.19 11.33
N VAL A 128 -8.71 -1.33 11.97
CA VAL A 128 -7.60 -1.57 12.91
C VAL A 128 -6.75 -2.70 12.34
N VAL A 129 -5.44 -2.51 12.28
CA VAL A 129 -4.47 -3.51 11.82
C VAL A 129 -4.01 -4.34 13.00
N HIS A 130 -4.04 -5.65 12.84
CA HIS A 130 -3.52 -6.64 13.79
C HIS A 130 -2.32 -7.30 13.17
N ILE A 131 -1.18 -7.24 13.85
CA ILE A 131 0.06 -7.87 13.41
C ILE A 131 0.22 -9.19 14.13
N ILE A 132 0.28 -10.28 13.37
CA ILE A 132 0.42 -11.65 13.83
C ILE A 132 1.72 -12.20 13.23
N HIS A 133 2.48 -12.96 14.01
CA HIS A 133 3.65 -13.67 13.50
C HIS A 133 3.32 -15.16 13.41
N ILE A 134 3.46 -15.72 12.23
CA ILE A 134 3.26 -17.13 11.94
C ILE A 134 4.61 -17.75 11.62
N ARG A 135 4.95 -18.84 12.28
CA ARG A 135 6.21 -19.56 12.12
C ARG A 135 6.02 -20.99 11.64
N HIS A 136 4.82 -21.53 11.85
CA HIS A 136 4.49 -22.91 11.56
C HIS A 136 3.11 -23.02 10.96
N ARG A 137 2.88 -24.08 10.15
CA ARG A 137 1.61 -24.34 9.50
C ARG A 137 0.43 -24.41 10.48
N ASP A 138 0.64 -25.01 11.65
CA ASP A 138 -0.42 -25.22 12.67
C ASP A 138 -0.91 -23.89 13.30
N GLU A 139 -0.13 -22.82 13.16
CA GLU A 139 -0.57 -21.49 13.59
C GLU A 139 -1.59 -20.84 12.64
N VAL A 140 -1.80 -21.46 11.46
CA VAL A 140 -2.79 -21.03 10.44
C VAL A 140 -4.11 -21.80 10.64
N GLU A 141 -4.63 -21.80 11.84
CA GLU A 141 -5.91 -22.40 12.22
C GLU A 141 -6.77 -21.38 12.98
N ALA A 142 -7.94 -21.80 13.46
CA ALA A 142 -8.73 -20.96 14.34
C ALA A 142 -7.92 -20.57 15.59
N PRO A 143 -7.97 -19.32 16.03
CA PRO A 143 -8.86 -18.25 15.57
C PRO A 143 -8.30 -17.37 14.43
N VAL A 144 -7.10 -17.63 13.91
CA VAL A 144 -6.45 -16.79 12.88
C VAL A 144 -7.27 -16.81 11.59
N THR A 145 -7.70 -18.00 11.15
CA THR A 145 -8.54 -18.16 9.94
C THR A 145 -9.87 -17.42 10.06
N ASP A 146 -10.50 -17.44 11.25
CA ASP A 146 -11.75 -16.73 11.51
C ASP A 146 -11.56 -15.20 11.37
N TRP A 147 -10.42 -14.67 11.85
CA TRP A 147 -10.11 -13.25 11.69
C TRP A 147 -9.84 -12.86 10.24
N LEU A 148 -9.24 -13.76 9.45
CA LEU A 148 -9.04 -13.53 8.02
C LEU A 148 -10.39 -13.49 7.29
N GLN A 149 -11.31 -14.39 7.62
CA GLN A 149 -12.65 -14.39 7.08
C GLN A 149 -13.44 -13.14 7.48
N GLU A 150 -13.41 -12.74 8.77
CA GLU A 150 -14.01 -11.47 9.24
C GLU A 150 -13.47 -10.28 8.44
N ALA A 151 -12.16 -10.24 8.19
CA ALA A 151 -11.54 -9.17 7.42
C ALA A 151 -11.99 -9.17 5.95
N TYR A 152 -12.15 -10.35 5.35
CA TYR A 152 -12.66 -10.52 3.99
C TYR A 152 -14.08 -9.96 3.85
N GLU A 153 -14.99 -10.32 4.76
CA GLU A 153 -16.36 -9.83 4.80
C GLU A 153 -16.44 -8.32 5.06
N LEU A 154 -15.63 -7.82 5.98
CA LEU A 154 -15.53 -6.39 6.27
C LEU A 154 -15.11 -5.58 5.04
N SER A 155 -14.22 -6.12 4.20
CA SER A 155 -13.75 -5.44 2.99
C SER A 155 -14.89 -5.16 2.01
N GLU A 156 -15.88 -6.04 1.93
CA GLU A 156 -17.07 -5.88 1.11
C GLU A 156 -18.07 -4.90 1.73
N ALA A 157 -18.36 -5.07 3.01
CA ALA A 157 -19.29 -4.19 3.74
C ALA A 157 -18.87 -2.71 3.72
N LEU A 158 -17.58 -2.44 3.77
CA LEU A 158 -17.05 -1.07 3.67
C LEU A 158 -17.15 -0.50 2.26
N ALA A 159 -16.98 -1.32 1.22
CA ALA A 159 -17.13 -0.89 -0.17
C ALA A 159 -18.58 -0.54 -0.49
N SER A 160 -19.54 -1.33 -0.03
CA SER A 160 -20.97 -1.08 -0.20
C SER A 160 -21.39 0.24 0.44
N LYS A 161 -20.92 0.53 1.65
CA LYS A 161 -21.17 1.82 2.35
C LYS A 161 -20.52 3.02 1.64
N ALA A 162 -19.39 2.84 0.98
CA ALA A 162 -18.73 3.90 0.22
C ALA A 162 -19.47 4.24 -1.09
N GLY A 163 -20.05 3.23 -1.76
CA GLY A 163 -20.89 3.38 -2.95
C GLY A 163 -22.13 4.24 -2.68
N THR A 164 -22.82 3.99 -1.58
CA THR A 164 -24.04 4.73 -1.18
C THR A 164 -23.76 6.21 -0.85
N ARG A 165 -22.59 6.52 -0.29
CA ARG A 165 -22.18 7.91 0.03
C ARG A 165 -21.80 8.74 -1.20
N ARG A 166 -21.45 8.12 -2.31
CA ARG A 166 -21.03 8.82 -3.54
C ARG A 166 -22.21 9.27 -4.40
N ALA A 167 -23.41 8.77 -4.12
CA ALA A 167 -24.65 9.06 -4.87
C ALA A 167 -25.35 10.38 -4.44
N THR A 168 -24.92 11.06 -3.38
CA THR A 168 -25.44 12.40 -3.05
C THR A 168 -24.66 13.47 -3.81
N PRO A 169 -25.30 14.24 -4.73
CA PRO A 169 -24.63 15.35 -5.42
C PRO A 169 -24.17 16.37 -4.36
N LYS A 170 -22.87 16.67 -4.34
CA LYS A 170 -22.38 17.82 -3.55
C LYS A 170 -23.10 19.07 -4.03
N ALA A 171 -23.97 19.63 -3.21
CA ALA A 171 -24.54 20.95 -3.44
C ALA A 171 -23.40 21.94 -3.71
N LYS A 172 -23.46 22.66 -4.84
CA LYS A 172 -22.48 23.69 -5.20
C LYS A 172 -22.39 24.69 -4.05
N PRO A 173 -21.20 25.06 -3.57
CA PRO A 173 -21.09 26.09 -2.54
C PRO A 173 -21.64 27.40 -3.08
N GLY A 174 -22.67 27.92 -2.40
CA GLY A 174 -23.27 29.22 -2.71
C GLY A 174 -22.23 30.35 -2.61
N PRO A 175 -22.46 31.49 -3.28
CA PRO A 175 -21.51 32.60 -3.36
C PRO A 175 -21.18 33.11 -1.94
N LYS A 176 -19.90 33.12 -1.61
CA LYS A 176 -19.39 33.64 -0.32
C LYS A 176 -19.75 35.14 -0.21
N LYS A 177 -20.66 35.49 0.69
CA LYS A 177 -20.92 36.89 1.07
C LYS A 177 -19.62 37.51 1.59
N LYS A 178 -19.13 38.54 0.91
CA LYS A 178 -17.98 39.35 1.34
C LYS A 178 -18.34 40.04 2.66
N LYS A 179 -17.59 39.79 3.73
CA LYS A 179 -17.68 40.54 4.98
C LYS A 179 -17.24 41.99 4.76
N PRO A 180 -17.97 43.04 5.30
CA PRO A 180 -17.52 44.41 5.20
C PRO A 180 -16.22 44.61 6.00
N LYS A 181 -15.30 45.34 5.43
CA LYS A 181 -14.04 45.78 6.08
C LYS A 181 -14.41 46.81 7.16
N THR A 182 -14.28 46.46 8.43
CA THR A 182 -14.34 47.43 9.54
C THR A 182 -13.10 48.33 9.49
N ALA A 183 -13.36 49.62 9.44
CA ALA A 183 -12.36 50.69 9.46
C ALA A 183 -11.53 50.67 10.75
N ARG A 184 -10.26 50.65 10.61
CA ARG A 184 -9.24 50.68 11.69
C ARG A 184 -9.16 52.11 12.21
N LYS A 185 -9.75 52.39 13.40
CA LYS A 185 -9.55 53.66 14.12
C LYS A 185 -8.11 53.71 14.68
N THR A 186 -7.32 54.64 14.17
CA THR A 186 -6.05 55.04 14.72
C THR A 186 -6.27 55.82 16.02
N VAL A 187 -5.78 55.26 17.13
CA VAL A 187 -5.70 56.01 18.41
C VAL A 187 -4.26 56.52 18.56
N ALA A 188 -4.15 57.85 18.59
CA ALA A 188 -2.90 58.56 18.74
C ALA A 188 -2.29 58.38 20.13
N ALA A 189 -0.97 58.20 20.14
CA ALA A 189 -0.16 58.15 21.34
C ALA A 189 -0.16 59.46 22.09
N ARG A 190 -0.49 59.45 23.36
CA ARG A 190 -0.20 60.53 24.33
C ARG A 190 1.00 60.11 25.18
N LYS A 191 2.14 60.77 24.92
CA LYS A 191 3.30 60.84 25.83
C LYS A 191 2.82 61.57 27.11
N SER A 192 3.03 61.01 28.28
CA SER A 192 3.16 61.78 29.50
C SER A 192 4.45 61.39 30.21
N LYS A 193 5.26 62.42 30.40
CA LYS A 193 6.53 62.57 31.10
C LYS A 193 6.18 62.90 32.54
N ARG A 194 6.81 62.23 33.52
CA ARG A 194 7.14 62.71 34.90
C ARG A 194 7.54 61.47 35.72
N ARG A 195 8.53 61.44 36.44
CA ARG A 195 9.62 62.06 37.19
C ARG A 195 10.41 60.92 37.77
#